data_a96badf02b97f821e6747209363f1a24
#
_entry.id   a96badf02b97f821e6747209363f1a24
#
_cell.length_a   1.000
_cell.length_b   1.000
_cell.length_c   1.000
_cell.angle_alpha   90.00
_cell.angle_beta   90.00
_cell.angle_gamma   90.00
#
_symmetry.space_group_name_H-M   'P 1'
#
loop_
_entity.id
_entity.type
_entity.pdbx_description
1 polymer ?
#
loop_
_entity_poly.entity_id
_entity_poly.type
_entity_poly.pdbx_seq_one_letter_code
_entity_poly.pdbx_strand_id
1 'polypeptide(L)'
;TVDIQRSNEGLVSHLYSFSGRPEDMVILPGDLLHCDFGITYLRLNTDCQELAYVLKPGETSAPSFLVEALKKGNRVQDHLTESMKEGLTGNEILSIALEKGRNEGLRPAIYTHPLGAYGHSAGTTIGMWDSQGGVMKDDGENYPLNTNTVYAIELNSTVHLPEWDRDIRIMLEEAGFFGPEGFRYVNGRQTDLLLIPRPVPHQGQ
;
A
#
# COMPACT_ATOMS: atom_id res chain seq x y z
N THR A 1 7.21 -10.52 -2.19
CA THR A 1 6.05 -11.45 -2.26
C THR A 1 5.11 -11.06 -3.38
N VAL A 2 4.26 -12.00 -3.88
CA VAL A 2 3.22 -11.73 -4.88
C VAL A 2 1.92 -12.30 -4.39
N ASP A 3 0.86 -11.46 -4.35
CA ASP A 3 -0.50 -11.86 -4.05
C ASP A 3 -1.38 -11.69 -5.28
N ILE A 4 -2.40 -12.54 -5.40
CA ILE A 4 -3.33 -12.53 -6.51
C ILE A 4 -4.75 -12.32 -5.98
N GLN A 5 -5.47 -11.36 -6.56
CA GLN A 5 -6.88 -11.11 -6.30
C GLN A 5 -7.64 -11.27 -7.60
N ARG A 6 -8.71 -12.10 -7.63
CA ARG A 6 -9.48 -12.38 -8.85
C ARG A 6 -10.99 -12.43 -8.62
N SER A 7 -11.74 -12.25 -9.71
CA SER A 7 -13.18 -12.14 -9.68
C SER A 7 -13.92 -13.43 -9.28
N ASN A 8 -13.43 -14.56 -9.71
CA ASN A 8 -14.10 -15.83 -9.49
C ASN A 8 -13.35 -16.70 -8.51
N GLU A 9 -14.12 -17.36 -7.67
CA GLU A 9 -13.70 -18.44 -6.82
C GLU A 9 -12.89 -18.04 -5.61
N GLY A 10 -13.48 -18.44 -4.57
CA GLY A 10 -12.98 -18.47 -3.29
C GLY A 10 -11.53 -18.66 -3.28
N LEU A 11 -10.83 -17.88 -2.64
CA LEU A 11 -9.67 -18.33 -2.02
C LEU A 11 -8.34 -17.93 -2.57
N VAL A 12 -8.23 -16.73 -3.01
CA VAL A 12 -6.97 -16.21 -2.60
C VAL A 12 -7.24 -15.33 -1.42
N SER A 13 -7.14 -15.92 -0.32
CA SER A 13 -7.24 -15.21 0.92
C SER A 13 -5.95 -14.43 1.12
N HIS A 14 -5.92 -13.18 0.68
CA HIS A 14 -4.95 -12.20 1.13
C HIS A 14 -5.08 -11.92 2.64
N LEU A 15 -5.89 -12.67 3.33
CA LEU A 15 -5.95 -12.73 4.78
C LEU A 15 -4.82 -13.58 5.36
N TYR A 16 -4.15 -14.39 4.54
CA TYR A 16 -2.98 -15.14 4.97
C TYR A 16 -1.72 -14.31 4.72
N SER A 17 -1.25 -13.63 5.73
CA SER A 17 0.10 -13.07 5.70
C SER A 17 1.11 -14.18 5.49
N PHE A 18 2.12 -13.97 4.68
CA PHE A 18 3.35 -14.72 4.45
C PHE A 18 3.33 -16.26 4.56
N SER A 19 2.50 -16.87 5.39
CA SER A 19 2.34 -18.31 5.54
C SER A 19 0.98 -18.77 5.01
N GLY A 20 0.95 -19.88 4.25
CA GLY A 20 -0.28 -20.47 3.74
C GLY A 20 -0.71 -20.00 2.37
N ARG A 21 0.15 -19.30 1.62
CA ARG A 21 -0.09 -19.05 0.18
C ARG A 21 0.06 -20.38 -0.57
N PRO A 22 -0.89 -20.70 -1.47
CA PRO A 22 -0.71 -21.86 -2.34
C PRO A 22 0.53 -21.70 -3.20
N GLU A 23 1.43 -22.70 -3.18
CA GLU A 23 2.68 -22.67 -3.95
C GLU A 23 2.45 -22.85 -5.47
N ASP A 24 1.30 -23.33 -5.85
CA ASP A 24 0.93 -23.70 -7.23
C ASP A 24 0.00 -22.69 -7.93
N MET A 25 -0.12 -21.48 -7.37
CA MET A 25 -0.97 -20.46 -7.95
C MET A 25 -0.45 -19.94 -9.28
N VAL A 26 -1.27 -20.06 -10.31
CA VAL A 26 -1.00 -19.56 -11.66
C VAL A 26 -1.66 -18.20 -11.84
N ILE A 27 -0.90 -17.23 -12.32
CA ILE A 27 -1.41 -15.91 -12.71
C ILE A 27 -2.23 -16.06 -14.00
N LEU A 28 -3.44 -15.52 -13.99
CA LEU A 28 -4.40 -15.63 -15.10
C LEU A 28 -4.84 -14.24 -15.59
N PRO A 29 -5.27 -14.14 -16.86
CA PRO A 29 -5.90 -12.91 -17.35
C PRO A 29 -7.10 -12.50 -16.49
N GLY A 30 -7.12 -11.24 -16.09
CA GLY A 30 -8.15 -10.69 -15.21
C GLY A 30 -7.75 -10.62 -13.74
N ASP A 31 -6.59 -11.12 -13.37
CA ASP A 31 -6.08 -11.01 -12.00
C ASP A 31 -5.60 -9.58 -11.69
N LEU A 32 -5.87 -9.15 -10.47
CA LEU A 32 -5.18 -8.03 -9.85
C LEU A 32 -4.04 -8.60 -9.01
N LEU A 33 -2.83 -8.22 -9.34
CA LEU A 33 -1.62 -8.63 -8.66
C LEU A 33 -1.17 -7.55 -7.69
N HIS A 34 -0.68 -7.96 -6.54
CA HIS A 34 0.07 -7.15 -5.61
C HIS A 34 1.48 -7.73 -5.50
N CYS A 35 2.47 -6.92 -5.68
CA CYS A 35 3.87 -7.30 -5.53
C CYS A 35 4.51 -6.44 -4.45
N ASP A 36 5.04 -7.08 -3.44
CA ASP A 36 5.77 -6.47 -2.34
C ASP A 36 7.22 -6.96 -2.40
N PHE A 37 8.14 -6.04 -2.56
CA PHE A 37 9.55 -6.35 -2.67
C PHE A 37 10.46 -5.20 -2.23
N GLY A 38 11.63 -5.56 -1.76
CA GLY A 38 12.70 -4.63 -1.44
C GLY A 38 14.06 -5.17 -1.89
N ILE A 39 15.02 -4.28 -2.01
CA ILE A 39 16.42 -4.62 -2.25
C ILE A 39 17.31 -3.90 -1.25
N THR A 40 18.47 -4.47 -0.98
CA THR A 40 19.55 -3.77 -0.24
C THR A 40 20.58 -3.28 -1.24
N TYR A 41 20.80 -1.97 -1.25
CA TYR A 41 21.82 -1.34 -2.08
C TYR A 41 22.67 -0.39 -1.24
N LEU A 42 23.98 -0.55 -1.26
CA LEU A 42 24.94 0.26 -0.47
C LEU A 42 24.56 0.41 1.01
N ARG A 43 24.08 -0.67 1.64
CA ARG A 43 23.58 -0.75 3.04
C ARG A 43 22.27 -0.01 3.31
N LEU A 44 21.59 0.46 2.31
CA LEU A 44 20.24 0.99 2.43
C LEU A 44 19.25 -0.03 1.85
N ASN A 45 18.15 -0.22 2.54
CA ASN A 45 17.06 -1.03 2.08
C ASN A 45 16.01 -0.16 1.41
N THR A 46 15.40 -0.70 0.35
CA THR A 46 14.15 -0.19 -0.19
C THR A 46 13.02 -1.09 0.25
N ASP A 47 11.82 -0.55 0.27
CA ASP A 47 10.59 -1.28 0.48
C ASP A 47 9.49 -0.62 -0.34
N CYS A 48 8.78 -1.40 -1.13
CA CYS A 48 7.72 -0.87 -1.99
C CYS A 48 6.72 -1.95 -2.41
N GLN A 49 5.49 -1.53 -2.61
CA GLN A 49 4.41 -2.38 -3.10
C GLN A 49 3.79 -1.76 -4.34
N GLU A 50 3.56 -2.61 -5.36
CA GLU A 50 2.98 -2.22 -6.63
C GLU A 50 1.82 -3.13 -6.99
N LEU A 51 0.81 -2.54 -7.62
CA LEU A 51 -0.35 -3.23 -8.14
C LEU A 51 -0.28 -3.34 -9.67
N ALA A 52 -0.60 -4.52 -10.18
CA ALA A 52 -0.69 -4.76 -11.63
C ALA A 52 -1.98 -5.48 -11.99
N TYR A 53 -2.52 -5.18 -13.15
CA TYR A 53 -3.66 -5.90 -13.71
C TYR A 53 -3.23 -6.73 -14.91
N VAL A 54 -3.62 -8.00 -14.93
CA VAL A 54 -3.35 -8.91 -16.05
C VAL A 54 -4.47 -8.77 -17.07
N LEU A 55 -4.13 -8.16 -18.20
CA LEU A 55 -5.11 -7.91 -19.29
C LEU A 55 -5.73 -9.22 -19.79
N LYS A 56 -7.05 -9.21 -19.97
CA LYS A 56 -7.74 -10.26 -20.69
C LYS A 56 -7.50 -10.12 -22.20
N PRO A 57 -7.70 -11.20 -22.99
CA PRO A 57 -7.61 -11.08 -24.44
C PRO A 57 -8.50 -9.97 -25.00
N GLY A 58 -7.88 -9.03 -25.72
CA GLY A 58 -8.57 -7.88 -26.33
C GLY A 58 -8.66 -6.62 -25.44
N GLU A 59 -8.29 -6.70 -24.16
CA GLU A 59 -8.21 -5.51 -23.29
C GLU A 59 -6.92 -4.72 -23.56
N THR A 60 -7.01 -3.41 -23.44
CA THR A 60 -5.88 -2.48 -23.57
C THR A 60 -5.68 -1.61 -22.33
N SER A 61 -6.59 -1.71 -21.36
CA SER A 61 -6.58 -0.98 -20.09
C SER A 61 -7.19 -1.82 -18.97
N ALA A 62 -6.87 -1.46 -17.75
CA ALA A 62 -7.53 -2.03 -16.58
C ALA A 62 -9.01 -1.61 -16.53
N PRO A 63 -9.90 -2.46 -15.97
CA PRO A 63 -11.30 -2.10 -15.74
C PRO A 63 -11.42 -0.84 -14.86
N SER A 64 -12.36 0.02 -15.17
CA SER A 64 -12.56 1.29 -14.46
C SER A 64 -12.81 1.10 -12.96
N PHE A 65 -13.52 0.05 -12.55
CA PHE A 65 -13.78 -0.22 -11.15
C PHE A 65 -12.50 -0.53 -10.35
N LEU A 66 -11.47 -1.15 -10.96
CA LEU A 66 -10.16 -1.36 -10.33
C LEU A 66 -9.37 -0.05 -10.25
N VAL A 67 -9.47 0.80 -11.27
CA VAL A 67 -8.85 2.15 -11.25
C VAL A 67 -9.48 3.00 -10.14
N GLU A 68 -10.80 2.96 -9.98
CA GLU A 68 -11.48 3.66 -8.88
C GLU A 68 -11.13 3.07 -7.51
N ALA A 69 -10.90 1.76 -7.42
CA ALA A 69 -10.41 1.14 -6.20
C ALA A 69 -9.01 1.64 -5.83
N LEU A 70 -8.08 1.74 -6.81
CA LEU A 70 -6.74 2.29 -6.59
C LEU A 70 -6.80 3.72 -6.06
N LYS A 71 -7.67 4.57 -6.59
CA LYS A 71 -7.88 5.94 -6.09
C LYS A 71 -8.26 5.98 -4.62
N LYS A 72 -9.04 5.00 -4.12
CA LYS A 72 -9.38 4.88 -2.70
C LYS A 72 -8.15 4.55 -1.86
N GLY A 73 -7.24 3.72 -2.34
CA GLY A 73 -5.94 3.49 -1.71
C GLY A 73 -5.09 4.76 -1.67
N ASN A 74 -4.99 5.47 -2.80
CA ASN A 74 -4.27 6.75 -2.86
C ASN A 74 -4.87 7.79 -1.90
N ARG A 75 -6.19 7.80 -1.71
CA ARG A 75 -6.83 8.71 -0.75
C ARG A 75 -6.44 8.40 0.69
N VAL A 76 -6.22 7.13 1.04
CA VAL A 76 -5.68 6.77 2.36
C VAL A 76 -4.24 7.26 2.50
N GLN A 77 -3.41 7.16 1.44
CA GLN A 77 -2.05 7.74 1.44
C GLN A 77 -2.09 9.26 1.68
N ASP A 78 -3.03 9.99 1.04
CA ASP A 78 -3.21 11.43 1.26
C ASP A 78 -3.51 11.71 2.74
N HIS A 79 -4.51 11.01 3.31
CA HIS A 79 -4.88 11.21 4.71
C HIS A 79 -3.73 10.94 5.68
N LEU A 80 -2.94 9.89 5.42
CA LEU A 80 -1.77 9.59 6.24
C LEU A 80 -0.72 10.70 6.13
N THR A 81 -0.28 11.02 4.92
CA THR A 81 0.84 11.95 4.69
C THR A 81 0.51 13.38 5.11
N GLU A 82 -0.74 13.83 4.93
CA GLU A 82 -1.25 15.09 5.45
C GLU A 82 -1.32 15.14 6.99
N SER A 83 -1.39 13.99 7.64
CA SER A 83 -1.46 13.90 9.10
C SER A 83 -0.09 13.80 9.76
N MET A 84 0.96 13.55 8.99
CA MET A 84 2.34 13.52 9.48
C MET A 84 2.80 14.92 9.88
N LYS A 85 3.02 15.12 11.18
CA LYS A 85 3.51 16.39 11.74
C LYS A 85 4.57 16.10 12.80
N GLU A 86 5.63 16.89 12.80
CA GLU A 86 6.68 16.80 13.81
C GLU A 86 6.10 16.91 15.22
N GLY A 87 6.57 16.04 16.11
CA GLY A 87 6.17 16.00 17.51
C GLY A 87 4.90 15.21 17.80
N LEU A 88 4.04 14.92 16.81
CA LEU A 88 2.94 13.96 17.01
C LEU A 88 3.50 12.55 17.11
N THR A 89 2.92 11.74 17.97
CA THR A 89 3.25 10.31 18.07
C THR A 89 2.66 9.54 16.90
N GLY A 90 3.22 8.36 16.63
CA GLY A 90 2.68 7.46 15.61
C GLY A 90 1.20 7.11 15.84
N ASN A 91 0.80 6.93 17.10
CA ASN A 91 -0.59 6.69 17.49
C ASN A 91 -1.52 7.88 17.20
N GLU A 92 -1.08 9.10 17.46
CA GLU A 92 -1.86 10.30 17.16
C GLU A 92 -2.04 10.45 15.65
N ILE A 93 -0.97 10.27 14.87
CA ILE A 93 -1.03 10.33 13.40
C ILE A 93 -1.95 9.24 12.86
N LEU A 94 -1.81 7.99 13.34
CA LEU A 94 -2.68 6.87 12.97
C LEU A 94 -4.15 7.20 13.22
N SER A 95 -4.47 7.66 14.43
CA SER A 95 -5.84 8.00 14.82
C SER A 95 -6.44 9.05 13.89
N ILE A 96 -5.72 10.14 13.62
CA ILE A 96 -6.16 11.22 12.73
C ILE A 96 -6.38 10.69 11.30
N ALA A 97 -5.45 9.92 10.77
CA ALA A 97 -5.52 9.41 9.40
C ALA A 97 -6.68 8.41 9.23
N LEU A 98 -6.84 7.48 10.19
CA LEU A 98 -7.95 6.52 10.17
C LEU A 98 -9.31 7.21 10.30
N GLU A 99 -9.43 8.21 11.15
CA GLU A 99 -10.66 8.98 11.32
C GLU A 99 -11.03 9.72 10.02
N LYS A 100 -10.10 10.43 9.41
CA LYS A 100 -10.30 11.09 8.11
C LYS A 100 -10.80 10.10 7.05
N GLY A 101 -10.11 8.96 6.90
CA GLY A 101 -10.50 7.95 5.91
C GLY A 101 -11.89 7.37 6.18
N ARG A 102 -12.21 7.04 7.43
CA ARG A 102 -13.53 6.51 7.82
C ARG A 102 -14.65 7.52 7.60
N ASN A 103 -14.42 8.80 7.85
CA ASN A 103 -15.37 9.88 7.59
C ASN A 103 -15.69 10.05 6.10
N GLU A 104 -14.77 9.66 5.21
CA GLU A 104 -14.98 9.58 3.76
C GLU A 104 -15.54 8.22 3.29
N GLY A 105 -15.90 7.33 4.21
CA GLY A 105 -16.41 5.99 3.89
C GLY A 105 -15.36 5.01 3.41
N LEU A 106 -14.07 5.30 3.61
CA LEU A 106 -12.99 4.37 3.34
C LEU A 106 -12.83 3.35 4.47
N ARG A 107 -12.20 2.22 4.17
CA ARG A 107 -11.84 1.18 5.16
C ARG A 107 -10.30 1.04 5.22
N PRO A 108 -9.61 2.03 5.81
CA PRO A 108 -8.15 2.08 5.83
C PRO A 108 -7.56 1.12 6.85
N ALA A 109 -6.37 0.61 6.55
CA ALA A 109 -5.44 0.02 7.49
C ALA A 109 -4.02 0.53 7.17
N ILE A 110 -3.29 0.99 8.18
CA ILE A 110 -2.01 1.68 8.00
C ILE A 110 -0.93 0.92 8.76
N TYR A 111 0.18 0.66 8.09
CA TYR A 111 1.38 0.09 8.67
C TYR A 111 2.62 0.78 8.09
N THR A 112 2.87 2.00 8.52
CA THR A 112 3.96 2.84 8.01
C THR A 112 5.12 2.84 9.00
N HIS A 113 6.31 2.58 8.52
CA HIS A 113 7.50 2.41 9.35
C HIS A 113 8.72 3.14 8.77
N PRO A 114 9.72 3.46 9.60
CA PRO A 114 10.99 4.01 9.14
C PRO A 114 11.73 3.01 8.26
N LEU A 115 12.43 3.52 7.24
CA LEU A 115 13.20 2.78 6.26
C LEU A 115 14.64 3.27 6.26
N GLY A 116 15.62 2.37 6.09
CA GLY A 116 17.03 2.76 6.07
C GLY A 116 17.99 1.58 6.07
N ALA A 117 18.82 1.46 7.11
CA ALA A 117 19.78 0.36 7.25
C ALA A 117 19.10 -1.01 7.43
N TYR A 118 17.83 -1.01 7.76
CA TYR A 118 16.94 -2.18 7.81
C TYR A 118 15.66 -1.84 7.06
N GLY A 119 14.95 -2.84 6.54
CA GLY A 119 13.63 -2.66 5.94
C GLY A 119 12.65 -2.03 6.94
N HIS A 120 12.62 -2.56 8.16
CA HIS A 120 11.96 -1.94 9.30
C HIS A 120 13.01 -1.30 10.22
N SER A 121 13.34 -0.05 9.96
CA SER A 121 14.35 0.70 10.71
C SER A 121 13.81 1.25 12.04
N ALA A 122 14.74 1.65 12.92
CA ALA A 122 14.39 2.30 14.18
C ALA A 122 13.75 3.67 13.93
N GLY A 123 12.74 3.99 14.72
CA GLY A 123 12.01 5.26 14.69
C GLY A 123 10.53 5.07 14.97
N THR A 124 9.75 6.11 14.68
CA THR A 124 8.32 6.12 14.94
C THR A 124 7.57 5.28 13.91
N THR A 125 6.86 4.25 14.35
CA THR A 125 5.94 3.47 13.53
C THR A 125 4.53 4.07 13.59
N ILE A 126 3.79 4.06 12.49
CA ILE A 126 2.43 4.56 12.39
C ILE A 126 1.51 3.40 12.02
N GLY A 127 0.87 2.82 13.03
CA GLY A 127 0.09 1.61 12.89
C GLY A 127 0.93 0.33 12.85
N MET A 128 0.26 -0.77 13.12
CA MET A 128 0.79 -2.14 12.96
C MET A 128 -0.26 -2.97 12.24
N TRP A 129 0.17 -3.99 11.52
CA TRP A 129 -0.74 -4.86 10.74
C TRP A 129 -1.86 -5.49 11.60
N ASP A 130 -1.60 -5.74 12.89
CA ASP A 130 -2.51 -6.36 13.84
C ASP A 130 -3.15 -5.37 14.83
N SER A 131 -2.79 -4.09 14.76
CA SER A 131 -3.23 -3.07 15.68
C SER A 131 -3.65 -1.78 14.97
N GLN A 132 -4.94 -1.71 14.63
CA GLN A 132 -5.55 -0.57 13.93
C GLN A 132 -6.54 0.21 14.82
N GLY A 133 -6.51 -0.05 16.12
CA GLY A 133 -7.48 0.51 17.07
C GLY A 133 -7.11 1.82 17.72
N GLY A 134 -5.96 2.41 17.44
CA GLY A 134 -5.55 3.70 17.99
C GLY A 134 -5.08 3.67 19.46
N VAL A 135 -5.00 2.51 20.07
CA VAL A 135 -4.36 2.30 21.38
C VAL A 135 -3.35 1.22 21.21
N MET A 136 -2.17 1.61 20.80
CA MET A 136 -1.07 0.66 20.64
C MET A 136 -0.37 0.48 21.98
N LYS A 137 0.02 -0.74 22.25
CA LYS A 137 0.81 -1.08 23.40
C LYS A 137 2.19 -0.46 23.24
N ASP A 138 2.63 0.22 24.19
CA ASP A 138 3.91 0.84 24.57
C ASP A 138 5.19 0.78 23.69
N ASP A 139 5.21 0.22 22.49
CA ASP A 139 6.44 -0.27 21.91
C ASP A 139 6.92 0.44 20.62
N GLY A 140 6.86 1.69 20.50
CA GLY A 140 7.49 2.38 19.36
C GLY A 140 6.58 3.37 18.64
N GLU A 141 5.28 3.23 18.81
CA GLU A 141 4.31 4.12 18.18
C GLU A 141 3.99 5.35 19.05
N ASN A 142 4.39 5.31 20.31
CA ASN A 142 4.29 6.45 21.21
C ASN A 142 5.48 7.41 21.10
N TYR A 143 6.44 7.14 20.23
CA TYR A 143 7.51 8.08 19.94
C TYR A 143 7.00 9.22 19.05
N PRO A 144 7.50 10.45 19.28
CA PRO A 144 7.17 11.57 18.41
C PRO A 144 7.82 11.40 17.04
N LEU A 145 7.10 11.82 16.00
CA LEU A 145 7.64 11.91 14.66
C LEU A 145 8.74 12.95 14.60
N ASN A 146 9.89 12.55 14.11
CA ASN A 146 11.05 13.44 13.92
C ASN A 146 11.30 13.69 12.43
N THR A 147 11.75 14.90 12.11
CA THR A 147 12.20 15.25 10.76
C THR A 147 13.45 14.47 10.34
N ASN A 148 13.77 14.52 9.04
CA ASN A 148 14.90 13.85 8.41
C ASN A 148 14.81 12.30 8.47
N THR A 149 13.61 11.77 8.40
CA THR A 149 13.35 10.32 8.41
C THR A 149 12.75 9.88 7.07
N VAL A 150 13.25 8.78 6.54
CA VAL A 150 12.65 8.07 5.40
C VAL A 150 11.69 7.02 5.92
N TYR A 151 10.53 6.93 5.29
CA TYR A 151 9.45 6.00 5.63
C TYR A 151 9.09 5.13 4.43
N ALA A 152 8.76 3.87 4.69
CA ALA A 152 7.88 3.08 3.85
C ALA A 152 6.44 3.48 4.20
N ILE A 153 5.76 4.16 3.27
CA ILE A 153 4.36 4.60 3.43
C ILE A 153 3.46 3.43 3.07
N GLU A 154 3.47 2.44 3.94
CA GLU A 154 2.74 1.18 3.79
C GLU A 154 1.33 1.30 4.38
N LEU A 155 0.34 0.90 3.58
CA LEU A 155 -1.06 0.91 3.98
C LEU A 155 -1.94 0.11 3.00
N ASN A 156 -3.19 -0.09 3.39
CA ASN A 156 -4.18 -0.57 2.45
C ASN A 156 -5.55 0.08 2.66
N SER A 157 -6.39 -0.01 1.64
CA SER A 157 -7.82 0.22 1.73
C SER A 157 -8.58 -1.02 1.31
N THR A 158 -9.48 -1.51 2.15
CA THR A 158 -10.42 -2.54 1.75
C THR A 158 -11.54 -1.93 0.93
N VAL A 159 -11.78 -2.45 -0.27
CA VAL A 159 -12.78 -1.95 -1.22
C VAL A 159 -13.71 -3.09 -1.61
N HIS A 160 -15.03 -2.87 -1.46
CA HIS A 160 -16.01 -3.79 -2.03
C HIS A 160 -16.15 -3.52 -3.53
N LEU A 161 -16.02 -4.58 -4.33
CA LEU A 161 -16.22 -4.54 -5.78
C LEU A 161 -17.52 -5.28 -6.13
N PRO A 162 -18.60 -4.57 -6.49
CA PRO A 162 -19.84 -5.20 -6.93
C PRO A 162 -19.64 -6.12 -8.13
N GLU A 163 -18.71 -5.78 -9.05
CA GLU A 163 -18.39 -6.54 -10.25
C GLU A 163 -17.79 -7.92 -9.93
N TRP A 164 -17.16 -8.04 -8.77
CA TRP A 164 -16.57 -9.28 -8.27
C TRP A 164 -17.33 -9.89 -7.10
N ASP A 165 -18.39 -9.21 -6.63
CA ASP A 165 -19.17 -9.56 -5.44
C ASP A 165 -18.30 -9.90 -4.22
N ARG A 166 -17.26 -9.08 -3.99
CA ARG A 166 -16.31 -9.31 -2.90
C ARG A 166 -15.53 -8.08 -2.51
N ASP A 167 -14.94 -8.17 -1.34
CA ASP A 167 -13.93 -7.21 -0.89
C ASP A 167 -12.56 -7.57 -1.45
N ILE A 168 -11.83 -6.54 -1.87
CA ILE A 168 -10.41 -6.62 -2.20
C ILE A 168 -9.62 -5.67 -1.31
N ARG A 169 -8.31 -5.86 -1.26
CA ARG A 169 -7.39 -4.90 -0.66
C ARG A 169 -6.59 -4.19 -1.73
N ILE A 170 -6.58 -2.89 -1.66
CA ILE A 170 -5.63 -2.03 -2.39
C ILE A 170 -4.48 -1.77 -1.43
N MET A 171 -3.40 -2.51 -1.61
CA MET A 171 -2.18 -2.45 -0.80
C MET A 171 -1.17 -1.60 -1.56
N LEU A 172 -0.62 -0.59 -0.90
CA LEU A 172 0.30 0.39 -1.48
C LEU A 172 1.44 0.65 -0.50
N GLU A 173 2.64 0.79 -1.05
CA GLU A 173 3.82 1.17 -0.27
C GLU A 173 4.81 1.94 -1.13
N GLU A 174 5.16 3.12 -0.64
CA GLU A 174 6.05 4.04 -1.34
C GLU A 174 7.08 4.62 -0.39
N ALA A 175 8.29 4.82 -0.88
CA ALA A 175 9.30 5.53 -0.11
C ALA A 175 8.96 7.02 0.01
N GLY A 176 8.83 7.51 1.23
CA GLY A 176 8.57 8.89 1.58
C GLY A 176 9.66 9.49 2.46
N PHE A 177 9.88 10.78 2.34
CA PHE A 177 10.79 11.54 3.20
C PHE A 177 10.00 12.58 3.99
N PHE A 178 10.12 12.52 5.30
CA PHE A 178 9.60 13.54 6.19
C PHE A 178 10.74 14.46 6.64
N GLY A 179 10.76 15.67 6.12
CA GLY A 179 11.78 16.68 6.36
C GLY A 179 11.24 17.91 7.07
N PRO A 180 12.08 18.95 7.30
CA PRO A 180 11.66 20.19 7.96
C PRO A 180 10.54 20.94 7.25
N GLU A 181 10.39 20.74 5.94
CA GLU A 181 9.34 21.35 5.12
C GLU A 181 8.08 20.46 5.01
N GLY A 182 8.05 19.33 5.74
CA GLY A 182 6.97 18.36 5.72
C GLY A 182 7.28 17.12 4.89
N PHE A 183 6.23 16.41 4.48
CA PHE A 183 6.32 15.14 3.77
C PHE A 183 6.46 15.33 2.24
N ARG A 184 7.25 14.45 1.61
CA ARG A 184 7.26 14.27 0.14
C ARG A 184 7.59 12.82 -0.21
N TYR A 185 7.02 12.32 -1.30
CA TYR A 185 7.46 11.06 -1.88
C TYR A 185 8.88 11.20 -2.46
N VAL A 186 9.68 10.14 -2.35
CA VAL A 186 11.06 10.13 -2.89
C VAL A 186 11.03 10.01 -4.41
N ASN A 187 10.23 9.10 -4.94
CA ASN A 187 10.13 8.80 -6.38
C ASN A 187 8.68 8.82 -6.90
N GLY A 188 7.81 9.58 -6.25
CA GLY A 188 6.39 9.57 -6.57
C GLY A 188 5.64 8.44 -5.86
N ARG A 189 4.43 8.18 -6.33
CA ARG A 189 3.59 7.06 -5.88
C ARG A 189 2.86 6.43 -7.06
N GLN A 190 2.40 5.21 -6.91
CA GLN A 190 1.57 4.57 -7.92
C GLN A 190 0.19 5.24 -8.00
N THR A 191 -0.16 5.76 -9.19
CA THR A 191 -1.48 6.35 -9.49
C THR A 191 -2.24 5.58 -10.56
N ASP A 192 -1.56 4.68 -11.25
CA ASP A 192 -2.11 3.86 -12.31
C ASP A 192 -1.72 2.39 -12.11
N LEU A 193 -2.63 1.47 -12.44
CA LEU A 193 -2.31 0.05 -12.40
C LEU A 193 -1.30 -0.28 -13.50
N LEU A 194 -0.24 -1.00 -13.15
CA LEU A 194 0.64 -1.61 -14.13
C LEU A 194 -0.15 -2.63 -14.96
N LEU A 195 0.14 -2.72 -16.25
CA LEU A 195 -0.56 -3.65 -17.14
C LEU A 195 0.35 -4.79 -17.57
N ILE A 196 -0.17 -6.02 -17.55
CA ILE A 196 0.52 -7.23 -17.98
C ILE A 196 -0.33 -7.93 -19.06
N PRO A 197 0.19 -8.20 -20.28
CA PRO A 197 1.49 -7.77 -20.78
C PRO A 197 1.57 -6.25 -20.90
N ARG A 198 2.79 -5.72 -20.79
CA ARG A 198 2.98 -4.28 -20.97
C ARG A 198 2.57 -3.88 -22.38
N PRO A 199 1.70 -2.86 -22.55
CA PRO A 199 1.38 -2.38 -23.90
C PRO A 199 2.68 -1.98 -24.63
N VAL A 200 2.89 -2.56 -25.80
CA VAL A 200 4.02 -2.17 -26.65
C VAL A 200 3.67 -0.77 -27.22
N PRO A 201 4.51 0.26 -27.01
CA PRO A 201 4.29 1.52 -27.70
C PRO A 201 4.21 1.25 -29.20
N HIS A 202 3.14 1.66 -29.87
CA HIS A 202 3.09 1.63 -31.32
C HIS A 202 4.28 2.46 -31.82
N GLN A 203 5.31 1.79 -32.34
CA GLN A 203 6.31 2.46 -33.14
C GLN A 203 5.56 2.97 -34.38
N GLY A 204 5.28 4.29 -34.37
CA GLY A 204 4.64 4.93 -35.51
C GLY A 204 5.46 4.65 -36.77
N GLN A 205 4.78 4.11 -37.76
CA GLN A 205 5.28 4.03 -39.15
C GLN A 205 5.36 5.43 -39.73
#